data_4c8a092069bf3d10615a10cfa7b1e4dc
#
_entry.id   4c8a092069bf3d10615a10cfa7b1e4dc
#
_cell.length_a   1.000
_cell.length_b   1.000
_cell.length_c   1.000
_cell.angle_alpha   90.00
_cell.angle_beta   90.00
_cell.angle_gamma   90.00
#
_symmetry.space_group_name_H-M   'P 1'
#
loop_
_entity.id
_entity.type
_entity.pdbx_description
1 polymer ?
#
loop_
_entity_poly.entity_id
_entity_poly.type
_entity_poly.pdbx_seq_one_letter_code
_entity_poly.pdbx_strand_id
1 'polypeptide(L)'
;MELTLHVTYTAKPGCREQFVRRIVMQGILTAIRNEAGCLAYDYYFSAQDENTVLLVERWESEAHQRIHMQQPHMAELRKIKEECIDAVRLVKVQEEEYAL
;
A
#
# COMPACT_ATOMS: atom_id res chain seq x y z
N MET A 1 3.97 18.99 -5.28
CA MET A 1 2.55 18.60 -5.42
C MET A 1 2.36 17.20 -4.88
N GLU A 2 1.44 17.03 -3.96
CA GLU A 2 1.18 15.75 -3.33
C GLU A 2 0.66 14.73 -4.33
N LEU A 3 1.01 13.48 -4.08
CA LEU A 3 0.54 12.33 -4.84
C LEU A 3 -0.28 11.42 -3.93
N THR A 4 -1.50 11.09 -4.35
CA THR A 4 -2.32 10.08 -3.68
C THR A 4 -2.55 8.90 -4.62
N LEU A 5 -2.27 7.71 -4.13
CA LEU A 5 -2.48 6.46 -4.86
C LEU A 5 -3.44 5.56 -4.08
N HIS A 6 -4.40 4.98 -4.79
CA HIS A 6 -5.20 3.88 -4.27
C HIS A 6 -4.77 2.60 -4.95
N VAL A 7 -4.30 1.66 -4.16
CA VAL A 7 -3.84 0.35 -4.65
C VAL A 7 -4.80 -0.70 -4.14
N THR A 8 -5.54 -1.31 -5.04
CA THR A 8 -6.47 -2.38 -4.66
C THR A 8 -5.83 -3.72 -4.98
N TYR A 9 -5.59 -4.50 -3.93
CA TYR A 9 -5.05 -5.84 -4.05
C TYR A 9 -6.16 -6.86 -3.94
N THR A 10 -6.12 -7.87 -4.81
CA THR A 10 -6.91 -9.09 -4.62
C THR A 10 -5.96 -10.16 -4.11
N ALA A 11 -6.13 -10.54 -2.85
CA ALA A 11 -5.31 -11.57 -2.25
C ALA A 11 -5.77 -12.96 -2.72
N LYS A 12 -4.84 -13.90 -2.74
CA LYS A 12 -5.19 -15.31 -2.89
C LYS A 12 -6.15 -15.71 -1.79
N PRO A 13 -7.05 -16.66 -2.04
CA PRO A 13 -8.03 -17.07 -1.03
C PRO A 13 -7.38 -17.40 0.31
N GLY A 14 -7.89 -16.75 1.37
CA GLY A 14 -7.38 -16.94 2.73
C GLY A 14 -6.07 -16.24 3.06
N CYS A 15 -5.52 -15.42 2.15
CA CYS A 15 -4.21 -14.81 2.35
C CYS A 15 -4.25 -13.32 2.75
N ARG A 16 -5.44 -12.71 2.82
CA ARG A 16 -5.54 -11.27 3.06
C ARG A 16 -4.93 -10.82 4.37
N GLU A 17 -5.31 -11.47 5.47
CA GLU A 17 -4.81 -11.11 6.79
C GLU A 17 -3.32 -11.42 6.92
N GLN A 18 -2.88 -12.54 6.36
CA GLN A 18 -1.48 -12.93 6.35
C GLN A 18 -0.62 -11.91 5.59
N PHE A 19 -1.13 -11.41 4.48
CA PHE A 19 -0.43 -10.41 3.67
C PHE A 19 -0.08 -9.18 4.50
N VAL A 20 -1.08 -8.57 5.12
CA VAL A 20 -0.87 -7.36 5.93
C VAL A 20 -0.07 -7.67 7.19
N ARG A 21 -0.36 -8.80 7.85
CA ARG A 21 0.36 -9.20 9.07
C ARG A 21 1.86 -9.33 8.81
N ARG A 22 2.26 -9.95 7.71
CA ARG A 22 3.68 -10.11 7.36
C ARG A 22 4.35 -8.76 7.12
N ILE A 23 3.67 -7.84 6.44
CA ILE A 23 4.19 -6.49 6.19
C ILE A 23 4.44 -5.75 7.52
N VAL A 24 3.52 -5.88 8.47
CA VAL A 24 3.63 -5.25 9.78
C VAL A 24 4.70 -5.93 10.62
N MET A 25 4.64 -7.26 10.74
CA MET A 25 5.52 -8.02 11.64
C MET A 25 6.98 -7.99 11.20
N GLN A 26 7.26 -7.87 9.92
CA GLN A 26 8.63 -7.78 9.42
C GLN A 26 9.19 -6.35 9.44
N GLY A 27 8.43 -5.41 9.99
CA GLY A 27 8.86 -4.02 10.10
C GLY A 27 8.80 -3.21 8.82
N ILE A 28 8.25 -3.77 7.74
CA ILE A 28 8.20 -3.11 6.44
C ILE A 28 7.31 -1.87 6.50
N LEU A 29 6.13 -1.97 7.12
CA LEU A 29 5.22 -0.84 7.22
C LEU A 29 5.85 0.33 7.99
N THR A 30 6.52 0.04 9.09
CA THR A 30 7.23 1.05 9.88
C THR A 30 8.33 1.70 9.05
N ALA A 31 9.11 0.89 8.31
CA ALA A 31 10.18 1.41 7.45
C ALA A 31 9.63 2.35 6.37
N ILE A 32 8.52 1.97 5.73
CA ILE A 32 7.89 2.80 4.70
C ILE A 32 7.39 4.12 5.30
N ARG A 33 6.71 4.07 6.43
CA ARG A 33 6.15 5.26 7.08
C ARG A 33 7.24 6.23 7.54
N ASN A 34 8.46 5.75 7.73
CA ASN A 34 9.60 6.59 8.10
C ASN A 34 10.38 7.13 6.89
N GLU A 35 9.99 6.77 5.68
CA GLU A 35 10.64 7.30 4.48
C GLU A 35 10.34 8.79 4.32
N ALA A 36 11.32 9.52 3.78
CA ALA A 36 11.14 10.93 3.47
C ALA A 36 9.95 11.12 2.52
N GLY A 37 9.06 12.04 2.86
CA GLY A 37 7.92 12.36 2.01
C GLY A 37 6.72 11.44 2.13
N CYS A 38 6.78 10.40 2.98
CA CYS A 38 5.63 9.55 3.23
C CYS A 38 4.64 10.27 4.14
N LEU A 39 3.47 10.60 3.63
CA LEU A 39 2.40 11.27 4.37
C LEU A 39 1.37 10.28 4.90
N ALA A 40 1.12 9.21 4.17
CA ALA A 40 0.22 8.14 4.60
C ALA A 40 0.55 6.85 3.87
N TYR A 41 0.39 5.74 4.55
CA TYR A 41 0.56 4.41 3.97
C TYR A 41 -0.29 3.47 4.81
N ASP A 42 -1.56 3.31 4.42
CA ASP A 42 -2.56 2.67 5.26
C ASP A 42 -3.30 1.57 4.51
N TYR A 43 -3.42 0.42 5.15
CA TYR A 43 -4.13 -0.74 4.62
C TYR A 43 -5.53 -0.81 5.21
N TYR A 44 -6.50 -1.15 4.35
CA TYR A 44 -7.91 -1.33 4.73
C TYR A 44 -8.44 -2.62 4.15
N PHE A 45 -9.25 -3.33 4.90
CA PHE A 45 -9.92 -4.53 4.41
C PHE A 45 -11.35 -4.19 3.96
N SER A 46 -11.76 -4.75 2.81
CA SER A 46 -13.13 -4.63 2.37
C SER A 46 -14.06 -5.33 3.36
N ALA A 47 -15.17 -4.68 3.69
CA ALA A 47 -16.20 -5.28 4.54
C ALA A 47 -17.05 -6.30 3.76
N GLN A 48 -17.06 -6.23 2.42
CA GLN A 48 -17.89 -7.10 1.59
C GLN A 48 -17.12 -8.23 0.92
N ASP A 49 -15.85 -7.98 0.55
CA ASP A 49 -15.03 -8.96 -0.16
C ASP A 49 -13.87 -9.39 0.71
N GLU A 50 -13.86 -10.65 1.11
CA GLU A 50 -12.87 -11.18 2.06
C GLU A 50 -11.44 -11.22 1.52
N ASN A 51 -11.25 -11.06 0.20
CA ASN A 51 -9.92 -11.10 -0.43
C ASN A 51 -9.42 -9.72 -0.86
N THR A 52 -10.20 -8.68 -0.67
CA THR A 52 -9.82 -7.34 -1.13
C THR A 52 -9.14 -6.53 -0.04
N VAL A 53 -7.98 -5.96 -0.37
CA VAL A 53 -7.23 -5.03 0.48
C VAL A 53 -7.03 -3.74 -0.30
N LEU A 54 -7.37 -2.61 0.32
CA LEU A 54 -7.08 -1.29 -0.23
C LEU A 54 -5.88 -0.71 0.52
N LEU A 55 -4.89 -0.25 -0.23
CA LEU A 55 -3.78 0.54 0.30
C LEU A 55 -3.97 1.97 -0.16
N VAL A 56 -3.98 2.91 0.77
CA VAL A 56 -3.95 4.33 0.47
C VAL A 56 -2.57 4.86 0.75
N GLU A 57 -1.89 5.36 -0.29
CA GLU A 57 -0.57 5.97 -0.18
C GLU A 57 -0.67 7.45 -0.46
N ARG A 58 -0.02 8.27 0.37
CA ARG A 58 0.13 9.69 0.08
C ARG A 58 1.59 10.07 0.26
N TRP A 59 2.11 10.79 -0.72
CA TRP A 59 3.51 11.22 -0.77
C TRP A 59 3.57 12.72 -1.03
N GLU A 60 4.61 13.37 -0.52
CA GLU A 60 4.81 14.81 -0.76
C GLU A 60 4.96 15.11 -2.25
N SER A 61 5.48 14.16 -3.04
CA SER A 61 5.65 14.31 -4.48
C SER A 61 5.80 12.96 -5.17
N GLU A 62 5.66 12.95 -6.49
CA GLU A 62 5.94 11.76 -7.29
C GLU A 62 7.39 11.32 -7.17
N ALA A 63 8.31 12.28 -7.02
CA ALA A 63 9.73 11.96 -6.83
C ALA A 63 9.96 11.14 -5.56
N HIS A 64 9.30 11.49 -4.46
CA HIS A 64 9.37 10.73 -3.21
C HIS A 64 8.84 9.31 -3.39
N GLN A 65 7.74 9.15 -4.12
CA GLN A 65 7.17 7.83 -4.38
C GLN A 65 8.12 6.98 -5.24
N ARG A 66 8.79 7.56 -6.21
CA ARG A 66 9.78 6.84 -7.03
C ARG A 66 10.96 6.38 -6.19
N ILE A 67 11.44 7.22 -5.27
CA ILE A 67 12.51 6.84 -4.33
C ILE A 67 12.05 5.70 -3.45
N HIS A 68 10.79 5.76 -2.96
CA HIS A 68 10.17 4.69 -2.18
C HIS A 68 10.27 3.34 -2.89
N MET A 69 9.97 3.30 -4.17
CA MET A 69 9.99 2.04 -4.94
C MET A 69 11.37 1.40 -5.02
N GLN A 70 12.43 2.16 -4.74
CA GLN A 70 13.81 1.70 -4.81
C GLN A 70 14.41 1.35 -3.45
N GLN A 71 13.65 1.49 -2.36
CA GLN A 71 14.16 1.21 -1.03
C GLN A 71 14.43 -0.28 -0.83
N PRO A 72 15.48 -0.64 -0.05
CA PRO A 72 15.82 -2.05 0.16
C PRO A 72 14.67 -2.89 0.72
N HIS A 73 13.87 -2.33 1.63
CA HIS A 73 12.76 -3.06 2.24
C HIS A 73 11.64 -3.39 1.24
N MET A 74 11.62 -2.75 0.07
CA MET A 74 10.64 -3.09 -0.98
C MET A 74 10.91 -4.45 -1.61
N ALA A 75 12.12 -4.98 -1.53
CA ALA A 75 12.42 -6.32 -2.02
C ALA A 75 11.64 -7.39 -1.24
N GLU A 76 11.58 -7.26 0.09
CA GLU A 76 10.79 -8.16 0.92
C GLU A 76 9.30 -7.99 0.67
N LEU A 77 8.85 -6.76 0.47
CA LEU A 77 7.44 -6.50 0.15
C LEU A 77 7.04 -7.17 -1.16
N ARG A 78 7.89 -7.10 -2.18
CA ARG A 78 7.62 -7.76 -3.46
C ARG A 78 7.49 -9.28 -3.29
N LYS A 79 8.33 -9.88 -2.46
CA LYS A 79 8.26 -11.30 -2.14
C LYS A 79 6.92 -11.70 -1.52
N ILE A 80 6.48 -10.90 -0.54
CA ILE A 80 5.19 -11.13 0.12
C ILE A 80 4.05 -11.02 -0.89
N LYS A 81 4.11 -10.03 -1.78
CA LYS A 81 3.11 -9.87 -2.84
C LYS A 81 3.05 -11.08 -3.78
N GLU A 82 4.20 -11.60 -4.19
CA GLU A 82 4.25 -12.78 -5.04
C GLU A 82 3.58 -13.99 -4.40
N GLU A 83 3.72 -14.13 -3.10
CA GLU A 83 3.17 -15.25 -2.36
C GLU A 83 1.69 -15.11 -2.04
N CYS A 84 1.21 -13.88 -1.84
CA CYS A 84 -0.12 -13.62 -1.27
C CYS A 84 -1.12 -12.97 -2.22
N ILE A 85 -0.67 -12.35 -3.30
CA ILE A 85 -1.53 -11.48 -4.14
C ILE A 85 -1.72 -12.06 -5.53
N ASP A 86 -2.98 -12.12 -5.98
CA ASP A 86 -3.34 -12.57 -7.32
C ASP A 86 -3.43 -11.42 -8.32
N ALA A 87 -3.91 -10.25 -7.89
CA ALA A 87 -4.12 -9.13 -8.78
C ALA A 87 -3.95 -7.81 -8.06
N VAL A 88 -3.56 -6.78 -8.81
CA VAL A 88 -3.39 -5.44 -8.28
C VAL A 88 -3.93 -4.42 -9.28
N ARG A 89 -4.60 -3.38 -8.75
CA ARG A 89 -5.06 -2.24 -9.53
C ARG A 89 -4.56 -0.98 -8.84
N LEU A 90 -3.82 -0.17 -9.58
CA LEU A 90 -3.24 1.07 -9.05
C LEU A 90 -3.88 2.25 -9.77
N VAL A 91 -4.44 3.20 -9.01
CA VAL A 91 -4.97 4.43 -9.58
C VAL A 91 -4.41 5.65 -8.84
N LYS A 92 -4.15 6.70 -9.59
CA LYS A 92 -3.82 8.01 -9.06
C LYS A 92 -5.13 8.75 -8.79
N VAL A 93 -5.25 9.32 -7.59
CA VAL A 93 -6.47 9.98 -7.14
C VAL A 93 -6.18 11.44 -6.86
N GLN A 94 -7.06 12.32 -7.32
CA GLN A 94 -7.06 13.71 -6.90
C GLN A 94 -8.10 13.88 -5.82
N GLU A 95 -7.66 14.31 -4.64
CA GLU A 95 -8.55 14.50 -3.51
C GLU A 95 -9.04 15.94 -3.46
N GLU A 96 -10.32 16.09 -3.20
CA GLU A 96 -10.95 17.39 -3.01
C GLU A 96 -11.97 17.24 -1.90
N GLU A 97 -11.85 18.07 -0.86
CA GLU A 97 -12.83 18.05 0.21
C GLU A 97 -14.19 18.48 -0.31
N TYR A 98 -15.22 17.78 0.12
CA TYR A 98 -16.59 18.06 -0.27
C TYR A 98 -17.39 18.49 0.95
N ALA A 99 -18.02 19.66 0.86
CA ALA A 99 -18.88 20.16 1.95
C ALA A 99 -20.21 19.42 1.95
N LEU A 100 -20.60 18.90 3.10
CA LEU A 100 -21.86 18.18 3.28
C LEU A 100 -23.00 19.13 3.65
#